data_f2a61ea4c220e3640a6eb304bd632e98
#
_entry.id   f2a61ea4c220e3640a6eb304bd632e98
#
_cell.length_a   1.000
_cell.length_b   1.000
_cell.length_c   1.000
_cell.angle_alpha   90.00
_cell.angle_beta   90.00
_cell.angle_gamma   90.00
#
_symmetry.space_group_name_H-M   'P 1'
#
loop_
_entity.id
_entity.type
_entity.pdbx_description
1 polymer ?
#
loop_
_entity_poly.entity_id
_entity_poly.type
_entity_poly.pdbx_seq_one_letter_code
_entity_poly.pdbx_strand_id
1 'polypeptide(L)'
;MTLYKAMILDALEECSEGVLSDIADIVMGQSPKGDTYNEDGAGAVFYQGRAEFGERFPTRRLFTTSPKRMAKENSVLMSVRAPVGDVNVAYEECCIGRGLCSVASKDNHQSFILYTMYSLKDKFDVYNGEGTVFGSINKDSMNCVTIQIPNKTLMDRFEEIVSPMDAIIKANYDENCRLIAVRDSLLPKLMSGELDVSDLNV
;
A
#
# COMPACT_ATOMS: atom_id res chain seq x y z
N MET A 1 -7.14 -6.00 -11.44
CA MET A 1 -6.66 -5.41 -12.73
C MET A 1 -7.66 -5.59 -13.88
N THR A 2 -8.25 -6.77 -14.10
CA THR A 2 -9.16 -7.00 -15.26
C THR A 2 -10.35 -6.04 -15.27
N LEU A 3 -11.03 -5.85 -14.12
CA LEU A 3 -12.17 -4.93 -14.00
C LEU A 3 -11.75 -3.48 -14.27
N TYR A 4 -10.63 -3.01 -13.70
CA TYR A 4 -10.09 -1.68 -13.94
C TYR A 4 -9.82 -1.47 -15.43
N LYS A 5 -9.20 -2.44 -16.09
CA LYS A 5 -8.96 -2.37 -17.54
C LYS A 5 -10.27 -2.24 -18.31
N ALA A 6 -11.23 -3.12 -18.07
CA ALA A 6 -12.51 -3.12 -18.78
C ALA A 6 -13.35 -1.85 -18.53
N MET A 7 -13.33 -1.29 -17.32
CA MET A 7 -14.16 -0.13 -16.97
C MET A 7 -13.47 1.20 -17.30
N ILE A 8 -12.15 1.27 -17.21
CA ILE A 8 -11.41 2.53 -17.28
C ILE A 8 -10.57 2.61 -18.56
N LEU A 9 -9.69 1.62 -18.80
CA LEU A 9 -8.75 1.68 -19.93
C LEU A 9 -9.44 1.40 -21.26
N ASP A 10 -10.53 0.65 -21.28
CA ASP A 10 -11.30 0.38 -22.50
C ASP A 10 -12.41 1.43 -22.74
N ALA A 11 -12.68 2.32 -21.75
CA ALA A 11 -13.70 3.38 -21.82
C ALA A 11 -13.08 4.77 -22.04
N LEU A 12 -12.12 4.89 -22.97
CA LEU A 12 -11.34 6.13 -23.21
C LEU A 12 -12.21 7.33 -23.61
N GLU A 13 -13.37 7.12 -24.24
CA GLU A 13 -14.30 8.20 -24.62
C GLU A 13 -14.90 8.92 -23.39
N GLU A 14 -14.93 8.27 -22.23
CA GLU A 14 -15.41 8.82 -20.97
C GLU A 14 -14.27 9.36 -20.08
N CYS A 15 -13.04 9.36 -20.58
CA CYS A 15 -11.85 9.79 -19.87
C CYS A 15 -11.26 11.05 -20.48
N SER A 16 -10.63 11.86 -19.65
CA SER A 16 -9.79 12.98 -20.06
C SER A 16 -8.33 12.72 -19.65
N GLU A 17 -7.40 13.25 -20.43
CA GLU A 17 -5.99 13.21 -20.02
C GLU A 17 -5.75 14.24 -18.92
N GLY A 18 -5.04 13.82 -17.87
CA GLY A 18 -4.66 14.66 -16.74
C GLY A 18 -3.42 14.13 -16.05
N VAL A 19 -3.09 14.68 -14.91
CA VAL A 19 -1.93 14.24 -14.10
C VAL A 19 -2.39 13.69 -12.75
N LEU A 20 -1.55 12.84 -12.16
CA LEU A 20 -1.88 12.17 -10.91
C LEU A 20 -2.21 13.16 -9.78
N SER A 21 -1.53 14.32 -9.75
CA SER A 21 -1.80 15.36 -8.77
C SER A 21 -3.15 16.07 -8.93
N ASP A 22 -3.88 15.88 -10.03
CA ASP A 22 -5.23 16.46 -10.19
C ASP A 22 -6.22 15.74 -9.25
N ILE A 23 -6.06 14.44 -9.06
CA ILE A 23 -7.00 13.58 -8.33
C ILE A 23 -6.46 13.04 -7.00
N ALA A 24 -5.16 13.19 -6.73
CA ALA A 24 -4.52 12.63 -5.54
C ALA A 24 -3.58 13.59 -4.85
N ASP A 25 -3.52 13.49 -3.52
CA ASP A 25 -2.50 14.10 -2.68
C ASP A 25 -1.30 13.17 -2.57
N ILE A 26 -0.10 13.70 -2.90
CA ILE A 26 1.15 12.94 -2.91
C ILE A 26 2.06 13.45 -1.80
N VAL A 27 2.39 12.58 -0.86
CA VAL A 27 3.31 12.87 0.26
C VAL A 27 4.58 12.04 0.09
N MET A 28 5.70 12.70 -0.19
CA MET A 28 7.01 12.04 -0.18
C MET A 28 7.45 11.78 1.25
N GLY A 29 7.89 10.57 1.53
CA GLY A 29 8.34 10.17 2.85
C GLY A 29 9.65 10.83 3.27
N GLN A 30 9.83 10.92 4.58
CA GLN A 30 11.03 11.45 5.22
C GLN A 30 11.37 10.60 6.43
N SER A 31 12.55 9.98 6.42
CA SER A 31 12.99 9.16 7.55
C SER A 31 13.16 10.00 8.81
N PRO A 32 12.62 9.56 9.95
CA PRO A 32 12.95 10.13 11.26
C PRO A 32 14.42 9.93 11.60
N LYS A 33 14.88 10.43 12.75
CA LYS A 33 16.23 10.15 13.25
C LYS A 33 16.34 8.71 13.70
N GLY A 34 17.46 8.06 13.44
CA GLY A 34 17.67 6.64 13.73
C GLY A 34 17.57 6.27 15.23
N ASP A 35 17.88 7.22 16.12
CA ASP A 35 17.76 7.07 17.58
C ASP A 35 16.32 7.00 18.09
N THR A 36 15.33 7.31 17.22
CA THR A 36 13.90 7.23 17.54
C THR A 36 13.25 5.92 17.12
N TYR A 37 14.00 5.00 16.47
CA TYR A 37 13.47 3.73 15.99
C TYR A 37 13.45 2.68 17.10
N ASN A 38 12.42 1.84 17.09
CA ASN A 38 12.30 0.71 17.99
C ASN A 38 11.49 -0.43 17.34
N GLU A 39 11.59 -1.62 17.91
CA GLU A 39 10.81 -2.81 17.55
C GLU A 39 9.80 -3.18 18.65
N ASP A 40 9.73 -2.38 19.72
CA ASP A 40 8.89 -2.61 20.91
C ASP A 40 7.46 -2.11 20.74
N GLY A 41 7.12 -1.52 19.58
CA GLY A 41 5.79 -0.98 19.29
C GLY A 41 5.56 0.43 19.82
N ALA A 42 6.60 1.14 20.28
CA ALA A 42 6.44 2.48 20.83
C ALA A 42 6.34 3.54 19.72
N GLY A 43 5.24 4.30 19.72
CA GLY A 43 4.99 5.37 18.76
C GLY A 43 4.27 4.91 17.49
N ALA A 44 4.52 5.58 16.36
CA ALA A 44 3.89 5.28 15.09
C ALA A 44 4.61 4.14 14.34
N VAL A 45 3.85 3.28 13.67
CA VAL A 45 4.42 2.30 12.72
C VAL A 45 5.24 3.05 11.68
N PHE A 46 6.43 2.54 11.36
CA PHE A 46 7.36 3.19 10.43
C PHE A 46 7.80 2.25 9.32
N TYR A 47 7.50 2.62 8.09
CA TYR A 47 7.96 1.94 6.89
C TYR A 47 9.06 2.76 6.21
N GLN A 48 10.30 2.26 6.23
CA GLN A 48 11.44 2.98 5.68
C GLN A 48 11.49 2.92 4.15
N GLY A 49 11.05 1.78 3.60
CA GLY A 49 11.06 1.47 2.18
C GLY A 49 10.16 0.26 1.90
N ARG A 50 10.42 -0.41 0.78
CA ARG A 50 9.61 -1.55 0.33
C ARG A 50 9.92 -2.87 1.06
N ALA A 51 10.92 -2.92 1.92
CA ALA A 51 11.34 -4.17 2.56
C ALA A 51 10.22 -4.81 3.41
N GLU A 52 9.33 -3.97 3.92
CA GLU A 52 8.18 -4.39 4.70
C GLU A 52 6.92 -4.68 3.85
N PHE A 53 6.96 -4.45 2.52
CA PHE A 53 5.81 -4.68 1.65
C PHE A 53 5.45 -6.17 1.59
N GLY A 54 4.19 -6.47 1.91
CA GLY A 54 3.59 -7.76 1.73
C GLY A 54 2.81 -7.83 0.42
N GLU A 55 1.91 -8.79 0.30
CA GLU A 55 1.08 -8.97 -0.91
C GLU A 55 0.16 -7.76 -1.14
N ARG A 56 -0.50 -7.26 -0.09
CA ARG A 56 -1.42 -6.11 -0.15
C ARG A 56 -1.10 -5.06 0.91
N PHE A 57 -0.72 -5.48 2.11
CA PHE A 57 -0.44 -4.65 3.26
C PHE A 57 0.97 -4.90 3.77
N PRO A 58 1.65 -3.87 4.28
CA PRO A 58 3.00 -4.03 4.80
C PRO A 58 2.99 -4.71 6.17
N THR A 59 4.07 -5.43 6.47
CA THR A 59 4.29 -6.05 7.76
C THR A 59 4.82 -5.04 8.77
N ARG A 60 4.22 -4.97 9.95
CA ARG A 60 4.70 -4.15 11.06
C ARG A 60 6.00 -4.75 11.62
N ARG A 61 7.08 -4.00 11.57
CA ARG A 61 8.36 -4.41 12.14
C ARG A 61 9.02 -3.28 12.91
N LEU A 62 8.96 -2.07 12.40
CA LEU A 62 9.67 -0.92 12.93
C LEU A 62 8.69 0.17 13.32
N PHE A 63 8.99 0.86 14.42
CA PHE A 63 8.20 1.96 14.97
C PHE A 63 9.10 3.16 15.19
N THR A 64 8.51 4.34 15.34
CA THR A 64 9.22 5.57 15.67
C THR A 64 8.45 6.44 16.65
N THR A 65 9.16 6.95 17.64
CA THR A 65 8.61 7.89 18.63
C THR A 65 8.58 9.34 18.13
N SER A 66 9.19 9.62 16.96
CA SER A 66 9.26 10.96 16.37
C SER A 66 8.94 10.95 14.87
N PRO A 67 7.67 10.65 14.48
CA PRO A 67 7.28 10.57 13.07
C PRO A 67 7.46 11.91 12.36
N LYS A 68 7.83 11.88 11.06
CA LYS A 68 8.07 13.07 10.24
C LYS A 68 7.03 13.27 9.15
N ARG A 69 6.74 12.25 8.38
CA ARG A 69 5.75 12.25 7.30
C ARG A 69 4.82 11.09 7.51
N MET A 70 3.54 11.38 7.63
CA MET A 70 2.50 10.40 7.86
C MET A 70 1.79 10.08 6.54
N ALA A 71 1.44 8.81 6.37
CA ALA A 71 0.52 8.32 5.38
C ALA A 71 -0.78 7.94 6.10
N LYS A 72 -1.91 8.34 5.55
CA LYS A 72 -3.23 7.98 6.09
C LYS A 72 -3.51 6.49 5.87
N GLU A 73 -4.32 5.90 6.73
CA GLU A 73 -4.90 4.58 6.49
C GLU A 73 -5.53 4.51 5.09
N ASN A 74 -5.41 3.37 4.43
CA ASN A 74 -5.86 3.06 3.07
C ASN A 74 -5.15 3.84 1.95
N SER A 75 -4.26 4.81 2.24
CA SER A 75 -3.49 5.44 1.16
C SER A 75 -2.56 4.43 0.48
N VAL A 76 -2.33 4.63 -0.79
CA VAL A 76 -1.37 3.82 -1.54
C VAL A 76 0.04 4.19 -1.09
N LEU A 77 0.83 3.20 -0.75
CA LEU A 77 2.27 3.32 -0.52
C LEU A 77 3.00 2.86 -1.78
N MET A 78 3.90 3.67 -2.29
CA MET A 78 4.72 3.28 -3.45
C MET A 78 6.20 3.47 -3.15
N SER A 79 7.03 2.53 -3.60
CA SER A 79 8.49 2.67 -3.55
C SER A 79 8.96 3.71 -4.55
N VAL A 80 9.72 4.71 -4.06
CA VAL A 80 10.28 5.82 -4.86
C VAL A 80 11.78 5.68 -5.10
N ARG A 81 12.38 4.60 -4.63
CA ARG A 81 13.77 4.21 -4.87
C ARG A 81 13.82 2.78 -5.39
N ALA A 82 14.88 2.46 -6.10
CA ALA A 82 15.04 1.18 -6.79
C ALA A 82 14.77 -0.04 -5.89
N PRO A 83 13.91 -0.94 -6.33
CA PRO A 83 13.02 -0.82 -7.47
C PRO A 83 11.88 0.17 -7.24
N VAL A 84 11.69 1.10 -8.19
CA VAL A 84 10.63 2.11 -8.19
C VAL A 84 9.32 1.46 -8.66
N GLY A 85 8.18 1.90 -8.08
CA GLY A 85 6.87 1.52 -8.57
C GLY A 85 6.28 0.26 -7.94
N ASP A 86 6.89 -0.32 -6.90
CA ASP A 86 6.21 -1.33 -6.10
C ASP A 86 5.15 -0.66 -5.22
N VAL A 87 3.96 -1.26 -5.21
CA VAL A 87 2.75 -0.70 -4.59
C VAL A 87 2.28 -1.57 -3.44
N ASN A 88 1.87 -0.92 -2.36
CA ASN A 88 1.23 -1.54 -1.21
C ASN A 88 0.14 -0.59 -0.66
N VAL A 89 -0.61 -0.99 0.35
CA VAL A 89 -1.66 -0.16 0.96
C VAL A 89 -1.36 0.04 2.43
N ALA A 90 -1.43 1.28 2.92
CA ALA A 90 -1.28 1.59 4.33
C ALA A 90 -2.41 0.91 5.13
N TYR A 91 -2.08 -0.10 5.91
CA TYR A 91 -3.05 -0.83 6.73
C TYR A 91 -3.68 0.07 7.81
N GLU A 92 -2.87 0.98 8.33
CA GLU A 92 -3.20 1.99 9.34
C GLU A 92 -2.44 3.28 9.05
N GLU A 93 -2.72 4.34 9.81
CA GLU A 93 -1.90 5.55 9.75
C GLU A 93 -0.46 5.22 10.16
N CYS A 94 0.52 5.56 9.30
CA CYS A 94 1.91 5.16 9.47
C CYS A 94 2.89 6.25 9.05
N CYS A 95 4.07 6.24 9.64
CA CYS A 95 5.19 7.08 9.21
C CYS A 95 5.89 6.44 8.00
N ILE A 96 6.21 7.26 6.99
CA ILE A 96 6.88 6.80 5.77
C ILE A 96 8.27 7.43 5.61
N GLY A 97 9.24 6.59 5.33
CA GLY A 97 10.63 6.95 5.13
C GLY A 97 10.95 7.38 3.69
N ARG A 98 12.19 7.81 3.46
CA ARG A 98 12.68 8.35 2.17
C ARG A 98 12.57 7.37 0.99
N GLY A 99 12.31 6.09 1.25
CA GLY A 99 12.11 5.07 0.21
C GLY A 99 10.69 4.99 -0.32
N LEU A 100 9.73 5.69 0.30
CA LEU A 100 8.31 5.61 -0.01
C LEU A 100 7.70 6.98 -0.30
N CYS A 101 6.59 6.98 -1.05
CA CYS A 101 5.60 8.02 -1.02
C CYS A 101 4.23 7.42 -0.69
N SER A 102 3.30 8.27 -0.21
CA SER A 102 1.89 7.93 -0.11
C SER A 102 1.08 8.71 -1.13
N VAL A 103 0.05 8.05 -1.67
CA VAL A 103 -0.89 8.63 -2.65
C VAL A 103 -2.29 8.40 -2.12
N ALA A 104 -2.99 9.49 -1.81
CA ALA A 104 -4.34 9.48 -1.25
C ALA A 104 -5.30 10.20 -2.19
N SER A 105 -6.49 9.66 -2.40
CA SER A 105 -7.54 10.31 -3.17
C SER A 105 -7.96 11.64 -2.53
N LYS A 106 -8.24 12.64 -3.36
CA LYS A 106 -8.78 13.94 -2.92
C LYS A 106 -10.28 13.90 -2.67
N ASP A 107 -10.99 12.97 -3.29
CA ASP A 107 -12.44 12.91 -3.38
C ASP A 107 -13.04 11.54 -3.03
N ASN A 108 -12.34 10.76 -2.20
CA ASN A 108 -12.72 9.43 -1.70
C ASN A 108 -12.81 8.30 -2.75
N HIS A 109 -12.15 8.43 -3.91
CA HIS A 109 -12.01 7.35 -4.89
C HIS A 109 -10.69 6.59 -4.67
N GLN A 110 -10.50 6.04 -3.48
CA GLN A 110 -9.21 5.45 -3.09
C GLN A 110 -8.91 4.13 -3.83
N SER A 111 -9.94 3.31 -4.12
CA SER A 111 -9.76 2.11 -4.94
C SER A 111 -9.37 2.49 -6.36
N PHE A 112 -9.97 3.54 -6.94
CA PHE A 112 -9.55 4.03 -8.26
C PHE A 112 -8.06 4.42 -8.26
N ILE A 113 -7.60 5.19 -7.27
CA ILE A 113 -6.17 5.55 -7.13
C ILE A 113 -5.29 4.29 -7.06
N LEU A 114 -5.66 3.31 -6.26
CA LEU A 114 -4.88 2.09 -6.08
C LEU A 114 -4.72 1.32 -7.40
N TYR A 115 -5.81 1.10 -8.13
CA TYR A 115 -5.75 0.33 -9.37
C TYR A 115 -5.10 1.15 -10.51
N THR A 116 -5.21 2.48 -10.48
CA THR A 116 -4.43 3.38 -11.34
C THR A 116 -2.93 3.21 -11.07
N MET A 117 -2.49 3.22 -9.80
CA MET A 117 -1.08 3.02 -9.45
C MET A 117 -0.55 1.65 -9.90
N TYR A 118 -1.34 0.59 -9.81
CA TYR A 118 -0.98 -0.72 -10.37
C TYR A 118 -0.84 -0.69 -11.90
N SER A 119 -1.70 0.05 -12.60
CA SER A 119 -1.65 0.15 -14.07
C SER A 119 -0.45 0.95 -14.58
N LEU A 120 0.17 1.76 -13.73
CA LEU A 120 1.32 2.59 -14.06
C LEU A 120 2.67 1.88 -13.85
N LYS A 121 2.66 0.59 -13.49
CA LYS A 121 3.89 -0.16 -13.19
C LYS A 121 4.94 -0.02 -14.30
N ASP A 122 4.55 -0.24 -15.55
CA ASP A 122 5.46 -0.16 -16.69
C ASP A 122 6.03 1.26 -16.88
N LYS A 123 5.25 2.30 -16.57
CA LYS A 123 5.73 3.69 -16.61
C LYS A 123 6.77 3.96 -15.52
N PHE A 124 6.62 3.34 -14.35
CA PHE A 124 7.58 3.48 -13.25
C PHE A 124 8.85 2.64 -13.48
N ASP A 125 8.77 1.55 -14.21
CA ASP A 125 9.92 0.70 -14.52
C ASP A 125 11.02 1.45 -15.31
N VAL A 126 10.66 2.48 -16.08
CA VAL A 126 11.61 3.36 -16.75
C VAL A 126 12.56 4.04 -15.77
N TYR A 127 12.12 4.32 -14.53
CA TYR A 127 12.95 4.92 -13.49
C TYR A 127 13.90 3.92 -12.82
N ASN A 128 13.79 2.62 -13.10
CA ASN A 128 14.67 1.61 -12.52
C ASN A 128 16.06 1.55 -13.16
N GLY A 129 16.25 2.17 -14.34
CA GLY A 129 17.52 2.35 -15.02
C GLY A 129 18.18 1.04 -15.50
N GLU A 130 18.96 1.12 -16.55
CA GLU A 130 19.92 0.09 -16.93
C GLU A 130 21.29 0.48 -16.36
N GLY A 131 21.84 -0.34 -15.45
CA GLY A 131 23.20 -0.17 -14.93
C GLY A 131 23.30 0.16 -13.43
N THR A 132 24.44 0.73 -13.01
CA THR A 132 24.83 0.95 -11.61
C THR A 132 24.17 2.18 -10.92
N VAL A 133 23.33 2.93 -11.62
CA VAL A 133 22.63 4.10 -11.06
C VAL A 133 21.31 3.63 -10.49
N PHE A 134 21.18 3.67 -9.15
CA PHE A 134 19.92 3.39 -8.46
C PHE A 134 18.87 4.42 -8.87
N GLY A 135 17.81 3.94 -9.57
CA GLY A 135 16.70 4.76 -9.99
C GLY A 135 15.95 5.37 -8.80
N SER A 136 15.44 6.57 -8.99
CA SER A 136 14.54 7.20 -8.04
C SER A 136 13.57 8.12 -8.78
N ILE A 137 12.38 8.30 -8.21
CA ILE A 137 11.41 9.27 -8.68
C ILE A 137 11.21 10.35 -7.62
N ASN A 138 11.20 11.61 -8.04
CA ASN A 138 10.99 12.75 -7.17
C ASN A 138 9.52 13.18 -7.14
N LYS A 139 9.19 14.17 -6.27
CA LYS A 139 7.82 14.65 -6.10
C LYS A 139 7.25 15.26 -7.38
N ASP A 140 8.05 16.05 -8.10
CA ASP A 140 7.58 16.76 -9.31
C ASP A 140 7.26 15.74 -10.41
N SER A 141 8.13 14.74 -10.60
CA SER A 141 7.86 13.65 -11.53
C SER A 141 6.61 12.87 -11.15
N MET A 142 6.40 12.59 -9.84
CA MET A 142 5.17 11.92 -9.37
C MET A 142 3.92 12.77 -9.63
N ASN A 143 3.96 14.06 -9.36
CA ASN A 143 2.84 14.97 -9.60
C ASN A 143 2.45 15.03 -11.08
N CYS A 144 3.44 14.97 -11.97
CA CYS A 144 3.26 15.09 -13.43
C CYS A 144 3.03 13.76 -14.14
N VAL A 145 2.84 12.65 -13.42
CA VAL A 145 2.52 11.37 -14.06
C VAL A 145 1.19 11.47 -14.80
N THR A 146 1.24 11.36 -16.13
CA THR A 146 0.06 11.41 -16.98
C THR A 146 -0.81 10.17 -16.78
N ILE A 147 -2.09 10.38 -16.57
CA ILE A 147 -3.12 9.35 -16.38
C ILE A 147 -4.38 9.67 -17.17
N GLN A 148 -5.21 8.67 -17.38
CA GLN A 148 -6.58 8.85 -17.85
C GLN A 148 -7.49 9.06 -16.64
N ILE A 149 -8.19 10.21 -16.62
CA ILE A 149 -9.12 10.56 -15.52
C ILE A 149 -10.53 10.36 -16.06
N PRO A 150 -11.27 9.36 -15.58
CA PRO A 150 -12.66 9.15 -15.96
C PRO A 150 -13.55 10.30 -15.50
N ASN A 151 -14.70 10.45 -16.14
CA ASN A 151 -15.73 11.32 -15.63
C ASN A 151 -16.18 10.86 -14.22
N LYS A 152 -16.76 11.78 -13.46
CA LYS A 152 -17.14 11.51 -12.06
C LYS A 152 -18.07 10.31 -11.92
N THR A 153 -19.03 10.16 -12.83
CA THR A 153 -20.01 9.05 -12.80
C THR A 153 -19.32 7.69 -12.92
N LEU A 154 -18.33 7.58 -13.81
CA LEU A 154 -17.57 6.34 -13.99
C LEU A 154 -16.66 6.06 -12.80
N MET A 155 -16.04 7.08 -12.20
CA MET A 155 -15.25 6.93 -10.98
C MET A 155 -16.12 6.49 -9.80
N ASP A 156 -17.27 7.13 -9.58
CA ASP A 156 -18.23 6.77 -8.53
C ASP A 156 -18.68 5.30 -8.69
N ARG A 157 -19.03 4.91 -9.92
CA ARG A 157 -19.43 3.51 -10.22
C ARG A 157 -18.31 2.50 -9.98
N PHE A 158 -17.08 2.84 -10.36
CA PHE A 158 -15.92 1.98 -10.11
C PHE A 158 -15.69 1.80 -8.60
N GLU A 159 -15.71 2.88 -7.84
CA GLU A 159 -15.52 2.87 -6.39
C GLU A 159 -16.64 2.06 -5.70
N GLU A 160 -17.90 2.24 -6.09
CA GLU A 160 -19.05 1.49 -5.55
C GLU A 160 -18.89 -0.04 -5.71
N ILE A 161 -18.32 -0.47 -6.83
CA ILE A 161 -18.09 -1.91 -7.10
C ILE A 161 -16.84 -2.42 -6.39
N VAL A 162 -15.75 -1.65 -6.41
CA VAL A 162 -14.42 -2.16 -6.01
C VAL A 162 -14.13 -1.95 -4.54
N SER A 163 -14.60 -0.85 -3.93
CA SER A 163 -14.36 -0.57 -2.51
C SER A 163 -14.85 -1.69 -1.58
N PRO A 164 -16.04 -2.32 -1.78
CA PRO A 164 -16.44 -3.48 -1.00
C PRO A 164 -15.51 -4.69 -1.17
N MET A 165 -14.95 -4.90 -2.38
CA MET A 165 -14.00 -5.99 -2.63
C MET A 165 -12.68 -5.73 -1.87
N ASP A 166 -12.18 -4.49 -1.88
CA ASP A 166 -11.00 -4.11 -1.12
C ASP A 166 -11.23 -4.25 0.40
N ALA A 167 -12.44 -3.97 0.88
CA ALA A 167 -12.82 -4.19 2.28
C ALA A 167 -12.80 -5.69 2.65
N ILE A 168 -13.27 -6.58 1.75
CA ILE A 168 -13.21 -8.03 1.96
C ILE A 168 -11.73 -8.50 2.00
N ILE A 169 -10.87 -7.96 1.13
CA ILE A 169 -9.43 -8.28 1.13
C ILE A 169 -8.81 -7.90 2.48
N LYS A 170 -9.16 -6.73 3.03
CA LYS A 170 -8.69 -6.29 4.35
C LYS A 170 -9.20 -7.21 5.45
N ALA A 171 -10.49 -7.56 5.45
CA ALA A 171 -11.06 -8.46 6.44
C ALA A 171 -10.43 -9.86 6.41
N ASN A 172 -10.15 -10.39 5.21
CA ASN A 172 -9.45 -11.67 5.07
C ASN A 172 -7.99 -11.59 5.56
N TYR A 173 -7.32 -10.46 5.34
CA TYR A 173 -5.98 -10.24 5.89
C TYR A 173 -6.00 -10.23 7.42
N ASP A 174 -6.97 -9.56 8.04
CA ASP A 174 -7.14 -9.52 9.49
C ASP A 174 -7.39 -10.92 10.07
N GLU A 175 -8.26 -11.69 9.42
CA GLU A 175 -8.54 -13.07 9.84
C GLU A 175 -7.30 -13.96 9.68
N ASN A 176 -6.54 -13.82 8.60
CA ASN A 176 -5.29 -14.54 8.42
C ASN A 176 -4.26 -14.20 9.51
N CYS A 177 -4.11 -12.93 9.87
CA CYS A 177 -3.24 -12.50 10.97
C CYS A 177 -3.69 -13.14 12.31
N ARG A 178 -5.00 -13.16 12.57
CA ARG A 178 -5.57 -13.80 13.76
C ARG A 178 -5.31 -15.30 13.79
N LEU A 179 -5.54 -16.00 12.68
CA LEU A 179 -5.32 -17.44 12.58
C LEU A 179 -3.84 -17.82 12.74
N ILE A 180 -2.93 -17.02 12.17
CA ILE A 180 -1.49 -17.18 12.36
C ILE A 180 -1.12 -17.04 13.84
N ALA A 181 -1.62 -16.01 14.52
CA ALA A 181 -1.37 -15.82 15.95
C ALA A 181 -1.90 -16.99 16.81
N VAL A 182 -3.09 -17.50 16.51
CA VAL A 182 -3.67 -18.67 17.17
C VAL A 182 -2.79 -19.90 16.94
N ARG A 183 -2.44 -20.20 15.69
CA ARG A 183 -1.54 -21.31 15.35
C ARG A 183 -0.22 -21.23 16.13
N ASP A 184 0.42 -20.07 16.11
CA ASP A 184 1.74 -19.87 16.72
C ASP A 184 1.68 -19.93 18.25
N SER A 185 0.53 -19.64 18.86
CA SER A 185 0.30 -19.80 20.30
C SER A 185 0.00 -21.24 20.72
N LEU A 186 -0.68 -22.02 19.87
CA LEU A 186 -1.12 -23.38 20.17
C LEU A 186 -0.05 -24.42 19.82
N LEU A 187 0.65 -24.26 18.70
CA LEU A 187 1.59 -25.25 18.20
C LEU A 187 2.68 -25.65 19.21
N PRO A 188 3.36 -24.72 19.92
CA PRO A 188 4.33 -25.08 20.96
C PRO A 188 3.71 -25.87 22.10
N LYS A 189 2.49 -25.55 22.53
CA LYS A 189 1.77 -26.21 23.62
C LYS A 189 1.37 -27.63 23.26
N LEU A 190 0.96 -27.84 22.02
CA LEU A 190 0.66 -29.18 21.49
C LEU A 190 1.94 -30.04 21.42
N MET A 191 3.04 -29.46 20.93
CA MET A 191 4.32 -30.16 20.78
C MET A 191 4.97 -30.49 22.13
N SER A 192 4.75 -29.67 23.14
CA SER A 192 5.27 -29.91 24.52
C SER A 192 4.38 -30.87 25.32
N GLY A 193 3.17 -31.21 24.85
CA GLY A 193 2.19 -31.99 25.61
C GLY A 193 1.50 -31.19 26.72
N GLU A 194 1.71 -29.87 26.81
CA GLU A 194 0.96 -28.99 27.73
C GLU A 194 -0.53 -28.98 27.42
N LEU A 195 -0.87 -29.11 26.12
CA LEU A 195 -2.24 -29.21 25.66
C LEU A 195 -2.49 -30.63 25.09
N ASP A 196 -3.30 -31.41 25.86
CA ASP A 196 -3.73 -32.74 25.43
C ASP A 196 -5.00 -32.63 24.59
N VAL A 197 -4.98 -33.25 23.42
CA VAL A 197 -6.09 -33.28 22.45
C VAL A 197 -6.63 -34.69 22.23
N SER A 198 -6.23 -35.67 23.05
CA SER A 198 -6.60 -37.08 22.90
C SER A 198 -8.11 -37.31 22.98
N ASP A 199 -8.83 -36.43 23.67
CA ASP A 199 -10.30 -36.52 23.85
C ASP A 199 -11.10 -35.71 22.82
N LEU A 200 -10.44 -35.01 21.87
CA LEU A 200 -11.14 -34.29 20.81
C LEU A 200 -11.57 -35.25 19.72
N ASN A 201 -12.88 -35.49 19.62
CA ASN A 201 -13.47 -36.16 18.46
C ASN A 201 -13.45 -35.20 17.27
N VAL A 202 -12.58 -35.44 16.30
CA VAL A 202 -12.50 -34.75 15.01
C VAL A 202 -13.34 -35.49 13.97
#